data_ac04d513e14e4d67471d4d5a515baa37
#
_entry.id   ac04d513e14e4d67471d4d5a515baa37
#
_cell.length_a   1.000
_cell.length_b   1.000
_cell.length_c   1.000
_cell.angle_alpha   90.00
_cell.angle_beta   90.00
_cell.angle_gamma   90.00
#
_symmetry.space_group_name_H-M   'P 1'
#
loop_
_entity.id
_entity.type
_entity.pdbx_description
1 polymer ?
#
loop_
_entity_poly.entity_id
_entity_poly.type
_entity_poly.pdbx_seq_one_letter_code
_entity_poly.pdbx_strand_id
1 'polypeptide(L)'
;MRIAALDPKVGPGSIVRXPDHPGLWQVTAWEWREIGIELDLQRXATATPVAAAADXGXAWDPPXRQAVGSLLRAFXLPWDGTGPDGQPQRFAAVGAXDGRWAGAALYHLRDGALIPLGESGPDRAXGGRLLXPLAPSRGLRFEPAAXXHXRLDHEAPTFEPATTTALAQGXXRXLVGXEIIQFARCEALGEGEWRLFGLLRGRGGTXHHALVGHSAGTPATALDERLWALXGDVEFDAXSRLAXIGXADDEPVYATLEGSGSTRRPLSPVHPRQRYPREGGLELSWTRRARGGWXWLNEVEQPLVEQDEIYEIGXGEPAKPERIWTSDQPRFXLGSAASLADVXAAXPGQPVWVRXSGSXARSXPLXLTXLPXXX
;
A
#
# COMPACT_ATOMS: atom_id res chain seq x y z
N MET A 1 27.09 -10.18 -1.45
CA MET A 1 27.86 -10.39 -2.69
C MET A 1 28.54 -11.74 -2.63
N ARG A 2 28.66 -12.45 -3.77
CA ARG A 2 29.25 -13.80 -3.83
C ARG A 2 30.49 -13.79 -4.73
N ILE A 3 31.58 -14.36 -4.27
CA ILE A 3 32.86 -14.42 -4.99
C ILE A 3 33.43 -15.84 -4.95
N ALA A 4 34.21 -16.19 -5.98
CA ALA A 4 34.78 -17.54 -6.08
C ALA A 4 35.94 -17.77 -5.09
N ALA A 5 36.68 -16.74 -4.80
CA ALA A 5 37.83 -16.80 -3.87
C ALA A 5 38.01 -15.45 -3.18
N LEU A 6 38.48 -15.48 -1.96
CA LEU A 6 38.77 -14.28 -1.14
C LEU A 6 40.25 -14.14 -0.95
N ASP A 7 40.80 -12.96 -1.23
CA ASP A 7 42.17 -12.65 -0.87
C ASP A 7 42.30 -12.77 0.66
N PRO A 8 43.25 -13.54 1.18
CA PRO A 8 43.43 -13.71 2.63
C PRO A 8 43.61 -12.42 3.42
N LYS A 9 43.91 -11.32 2.74
CA LYS A 9 44.07 -10.00 3.38
C LYS A 9 42.74 -9.28 3.56
N VAL A 10 41.65 -9.78 2.96
CA VAL A 10 40.31 -9.17 3.07
C VAL A 10 39.53 -9.85 4.17
N GLY A 11 39.17 -9.09 5.20
CA GLY A 11 38.37 -9.58 6.31
C GLY A 11 37.38 -8.53 6.77
N PRO A 12 36.58 -8.87 7.79
CA PRO A 12 35.65 -7.88 8.34
C PRO A 12 36.38 -6.59 8.74
N GLY A 13 35.84 -5.47 8.32
CA GLY A 13 36.47 -4.15 8.48
C GLY A 13 37.21 -3.66 7.24
N SER A 14 37.61 -4.54 6.31
CA SER A 14 38.29 -4.14 5.08
C SER A 14 37.38 -3.28 4.18
N ILE A 15 38.03 -2.28 3.55
CA ILE A 15 37.36 -1.45 2.55
C ILE A 15 37.68 -1.99 1.15
N VAL A 16 36.70 -2.29 0.37
CA VAL A 16 36.82 -2.90 -0.97
C VAL A 16 36.02 -2.12 -2.01
N ARG A 17 36.35 -2.43 -3.31
CA ARG A 17 35.59 -1.93 -4.46
C ARG A 17 35.02 -3.12 -5.25
N UNK A 18 33.83 -3.22 -5.45
CA UNK A 18 33.29 -4.07 -6.09
C UNK A 18 33.29 -3.65 -7.36
N PRO A 19 33.68 -4.31 -8.53
CA PRO A 19 33.76 -3.88 -9.92
C PRO A 19 32.42 -3.40 -10.51
N ASP A 20 31.34 -4.07 -10.17
CA ASP A 20 29.99 -3.79 -10.73
C ASP A 20 29.15 -2.90 -9.83
N HIS A 21 29.70 -2.44 -8.69
CA HIS A 21 28.96 -1.63 -7.74
C HIS A 21 29.81 -0.41 -7.34
N PRO A 22 29.53 0.78 -7.91
CA PRO A 22 30.36 1.94 -7.64
C PRO A 22 30.36 2.36 -6.18
N GLY A 23 31.52 2.88 -5.72
CA GLY A 23 31.70 3.31 -4.35
C GLY A 23 32.64 2.43 -3.56
N LEU A 24 32.86 2.80 -2.30
CA LEU A 24 33.66 2.03 -1.35
C LEU A 24 32.71 1.24 -0.44
N TRP A 25 33.08 -0.01 -0.18
CA TRP A 25 32.25 -0.92 0.59
C TRP A 25 33.07 -1.51 1.72
N GLN A 26 32.54 -1.52 2.91
CA GLN A 26 33.17 -2.17 4.05
C GLN A 26 32.65 -3.60 4.16
N VAL A 27 33.54 -4.55 4.28
CA VAL A 27 33.16 -5.94 4.54
C VAL A 27 32.73 -6.02 6.01
N THR A 28 31.49 -6.38 6.26
CA THR A 28 30.97 -6.53 7.64
C THR A 28 31.04 -7.98 8.10
N ALA A 29 30.88 -8.93 7.18
CA ALA A 29 30.98 -10.36 7.49
C ALA A 29 31.28 -11.13 6.21
N TRP A 30 31.73 -12.37 6.34
CA TRP A 30 31.82 -13.30 5.22
C TRP A 30 31.53 -14.72 5.69
N GLU A 31 31.07 -15.54 4.78
CA GLU A 31 30.72 -16.92 5.08
C GLU A 31 31.04 -17.84 3.89
N TRP A 32 31.59 -19.00 4.19
CA TRP A 32 31.78 -20.05 3.20
C TRP A 32 30.42 -20.67 2.84
N ARG A 33 30.16 -20.77 1.55
CA ARG A 33 28.98 -21.47 1.02
C ARG A 33 29.43 -22.58 0.09
N GLU A 34 28.53 -23.46 -0.25
CA GLU A 34 28.78 -24.58 -1.13
C GLU A 34 29.42 -24.15 -2.46
N ILE A 35 29.04 -22.97 -2.94
CA ILE A 35 29.59 -22.38 -4.17
C ILE A 35 30.15 -20.99 -3.83
N GLY A 36 31.42 -20.94 -3.40
CA GLY A 36 32.13 -19.69 -3.19
C GLY A 36 31.96 -19.07 -1.79
N ILE A 37 32.28 -17.81 -1.70
CA ILE A 37 32.27 -17.06 -0.46
C ILE A 37 31.25 -15.95 -0.56
N GLU A 38 30.36 -15.86 0.40
CA GLU A 38 29.36 -14.80 0.48
C GLU A 38 29.89 -13.69 1.38
N LEU A 39 29.93 -12.45 0.86
CA LEU A 39 30.36 -11.27 1.59
C LEU A 39 29.17 -10.39 1.93
N ASP A 40 29.05 -9.99 3.16
CA ASP A 40 28.14 -8.93 3.58
C ASP A 40 28.89 -7.60 3.50
N LEU A 41 28.35 -6.66 2.73
CA LEU A 41 28.98 -5.40 2.41
C LEU A 41 28.08 -4.24 2.84
N GLN A 42 28.65 -3.28 3.53
CA GLN A 42 27.98 -2.03 3.88
C GLN A 42 28.67 -0.89 3.14
N ARG A 43 27.89 -0.05 2.50
CA ARG A 43 28.45 1.07 1.77
C ARG A 43 29.12 2.06 2.74
N UNK A 44 30.29 2.21 2.64
CA UNK A 44 30.90 2.99 3.31
C UNK A 44 30.61 4.22 2.86
N ALA A 45 30.11 5.17 3.67
CA ALA A 45 30.00 6.60 3.42
C ALA A 45 31.41 7.17 3.24
N THR A 46 31.63 7.73 2.09
CA THR A 46 32.88 8.47 1.90
C THR A 46 32.83 9.70 2.81
N ALA A 47 33.52 9.64 3.92
CA ALA A 47 33.83 10.86 4.62
C ALA A 47 34.61 11.72 3.62
N THR A 48 34.02 12.81 3.20
CA THR A 48 34.75 13.81 2.42
C THR A 48 35.99 14.15 3.24
N PRO A 49 37.20 13.98 2.71
CA PRO A 49 38.37 14.34 3.47
C PRO A 49 38.23 15.83 3.82
N VAL A 50 38.21 16.09 5.11
CA VAL A 50 38.23 17.48 5.59
C VAL A 50 39.54 18.05 5.10
N ALA A 51 39.48 18.98 4.18
CA ALA A 51 40.67 19.67 3.72
C ALA A 51 41.31 20.32 4.94
N ALA A 52 42.52 19.86 5.27
CA ALA A 52 43.24 20.45 6.37
C ALA A 52 43.53 21.93 6.07
N ALA A 53 43.24 22.77 7.01
CA ALA A 53 43.61 24.20 7.03
C ALA A 53 42.99 25.05 5.94
N ALA A 54 41.69 25.03 5.84
CA ALA A 54 41.01 26.17 5.27
C ALA A 54 40.99 27.26 6.35
N ASP A 55 41.48 28.47 5.96
CA ASP A 55 41.37 29.63 6.81
C ASP A 55 39.92 29.80 7.25
N UNK A 56 39.51 29.72 8.30
CA UNK A 56 38.28 29.71 8.75
C UNK A 56 37.64 30.97 8.54
N GLY A 57 37.30 31.00 7.50
CA GLY A 57 36.31 32.04 7.30
C GLY A 57 35.16 31.85 8.27
N UNK A 58 34.56 32.64 8.63
CA UNK A 58 33.47 32.54 9.36
C UNK A 58 32.73 31.40 8.98
N ALA A 59 32.39 30.84 9.92
CA ALA A 59 31.58 29.66 9.76
C ALA A 59 30.28 30.08 9.00
N TRP A 60 30.13 29.58 7.82
CA TRP A 60 28.85 29.79 7.13
C TRP A 60 27.78 29.12 7.98
N ASP A 61 26.97 29.96 8.61
CA ASP A 61 25.82 29.51 9.36
C ASP A 61 24.66 29.48 8.36
N PRO A 62 24.22 28.34 7.93
CA PRO A 62 23.10 28.29 7.00
C PRO A 62 21.91 29.00 7.65
N PRO A 63 21.16 29.78 6.87
CA PRO A 63 20.02 30.48 7.47
C PRO A 63 19.15 29.51 8.28
N UNK A 64 19.09 29.56 9.47
CA UNK A 64 18.52 28.73 10.31
C UNK A 64 17.23 28.44 9.88
N ARG A 65 17.16 27.50 9.32
CA ARG A 65 15.88 26.90 9.02
C ARG A 65 15.16 26.64 10.32
N GLN A 66 14.01 27.19 10.40
CA GLN A 66 13.18 27.01 11.60
C GLN A 66 12.97 25.50 11.84
N ALA A 67 13.13 25.09 13.08
CA ALA A 67 12.80 23.72 13.47
C ALA A 67 11.28 23.50 13.32
N VAL A 68 10.89 22.39 12.74
CA VAL A 68 9.49 22.09 12.44
C VAL A 68 9.03 20.83 13.15
N GLY A 69 7.76 20.82 13.52
CA GLY A 69 7.12 19.68 14.17
C GLY A 69 6.98 18.48 13.24
N SER A 70 6.84 17.32 13.84
CA SER A 70 6.71 16.06 13.12
C SER A 70 5.30 15.86 12.57
N LEU A 71 5.22 15.11 11.47
CA LEU A 71 3.97 14.63 10.88
C LEU A 71 3.97 13.10 10.97
N LEU A 72 2.82 12.53 11.29
CA LEU A 72 2.68 11.09 11.43
C LEU A 72 1.39 10.61 10.76
N ARG A 73 1.53 9.55 9.96
CA ARG A 73 0.40 8.80 9.44
C ARG A 73 0.71 7.32 9.61
N ALA A 74 -0.27 6.50 9.99
CA ALA A 74 -0.08 5.07 10.18
C ALA A 74 -1.19 4.29 9.50
N PHE A 75 -0.84 3.19 8.84
CA PHE A 75 -1.80 2.43 8.04
C PHE A 75 -1.41 0.96 7.81
N UNK A 76 -2.33 0.10 7.56
CA UNK A 76 -2.23 -1.17 7.18
C UNK A 76 -2.44 -1.19 5.78
N LEU A 77 -1.73 -2.01 5.04
CA LEU A 77 -1.87 -2.18 3.60
C LEU A 77 -2.39 -3.58 3.27
N PRO A 78 -3.06 -3.76 2.12
CA PRO A 78 -3.33 -5.11 1.60
C PRO A 78 -2.02 -5.88 1.44
N TRP A 79 -2.07 -7.20 1.68
CA TRP A 79 -0.89 -8.05 1.49
C TRP A 79 -0.46 -8.01 0.02
N ASP A 80 0.83 -7.79 -0.21
CA ASP A 80 1.40 -7.64 -1.55
C ASP A 80 2.10 -8.91 -2.05
N GLY A 81 1.98 -10.00 -1.31
CA GLY A 81 2.64 -11.26 -1.66
C GLY A 81 3.99 -11.46 -1.00
N THR A 82 4.49 -10.46 -0.27
CA THR A 82 5.77 -10.59 0.43
C THR A 82 5.56 -10.96 1.89
N GLY A 83 6.49 -11.75 2.42
CA GLY A 83 6.42 -12.23 3.79
C GLY A 83 5.31 -13.26 4.00
N PRO A 84 5.13 -13.73 5.25
CA PRO A 84 4.13 -14.74 5.55
C PRO A 84 2.70 -14.24 5.31
N ASP A 85 1.87 -15.08 4.72
CA ASP A 85 0.46 -14.79 4.52
C ASP A 85 -0.23 -14.56 5.87
N GLY A 86 -1.08 -13.55 5.90
CA GLY A 86 -1.86 -13.20 7.09
C GLY A 86 -1.13 -12.34 8.10
N GLN A 87 0.17 -12.14 7.95
CA GLN A 87 0.90 -11.21 8.83
C GLN A 87 0.54 -9.77 8.46
N PRO A 88 0.00 -8.97 9.39
CA PRO A 88 -0.42 -7.61 9.05
C PRO A 88 0.72 -6.75 8.53
N GLN A 89 0.52 -6.11 7.39
CA GLN A 89 1.48 -5.18 6.80
C GLN A 89 1.14 -3.76 7.28
N ARG A 90 1.83 -3.35 8.34
CA ARG A 90 1.62 -2.08 9.04
C ARG A 90 2.79 -1.15 8.84
N PHE A 91 2.50 0.10 8.56
CA PHE A 91 3.54 1.11 8.30
C PHE A 91 3.24 2.43 9.00
N ALA A 92 4.30 3.14 9.36
CA ALA A 92 4.25 4.54 9.79
C ALA A 92 4.96 5.39 8.73
N ALA A 93 4.29 6.45 8.29
CA ALA A 93 4.89 7.50 7.48
C ALA A 93 5.24 8.64 8.42
N VAL A 94 6.53 8.81 8.68
CA VAL A 94 7.05 9.82 9.60
C VAL A 94 7.69 10.94 8.78
N GLY A 95 7.29 12.18 8.97
CA GLY A 95 7.75 13.32 8.17
C GLY A 95 7.64 14.63 8.91
N ALA A 96 7.77 15.67 8.16
CA ALA A 96 7.69 17.06 8.66
C ALA A 96 7.50 18.03 7.48
N UNK A 97 7.05 19.12 7.67
CA UNK A 97 6.97 20.15 6.72
C UNK A 97 8.31 20.57 6.37
N ASP A 98 8.50 21.63 5.49
CA ASP A 98 9.76 22.28 5.18
C ASP A 98 10.37 22.98 6.39
N GLY A 99 11.65 22.80 6.55
CA GLY A 99 12.35 23.33 7.69
C GLY A 99 13.42 22.36 8.19
N ARG A 100 13.98 22.62 9.36
CA ARG A 100 14.96 21.73 9.98
C ARG A 100 14.26 20.65 10.79
N TRP A 101 14.53 19.39 10.44
CA TRP A 101 13.97 18.22 11.13
C TRP A 101 15.03 17.11 11.15
N ALA A 102 15.24 16.51 12.29
CA ALA A 102 16.33 15.54 12.49
C ALA A 102 15.85 14.11 12.69
N GLY A 103 14.55 13.88 12.51
CA GLY A 103 13.94 12.59 12.81
C GLY A 103 13.10 12.65 14.07
N ALA A 104 12.49 11.52 14.41
CA ALA A 104 11.60 11.44 15.57
C ALA A 104 11.62 10.04 16.19
N ALA A 105 11.33 9.96 17.47
CA ALA A 105 11.11 8.69 18.16
C ALA A 105 9.66 8.25 17.97
N LEU A 106 9.48 6.97 17.69
CA LEU A 106 8.15 6.37 17.43
C LEU A 106 7.74 5.48 18.60
N TYR A 107 6.50 5.58 19.02
CA TYR A 107 5.95 4.85 20.15
C TYR A 107 4.59 4.24 19.79
N HIS A 108 4.29 3.12 20.43
CA HIS A 108 2.94 2.58 20.53
C HIS A 108 2.30 3.13 21.80
N LEU A 109 1.18 3.83 21.67
CA LEU A 109 0.41 4.29 22.82
C LEU A 109 -0.59 3.21 23.22
N ARG A 110 -0.37 2.61 24.38
CA ARG A 110 -1.23 1.56 24.91
C ARG A 110 -1.50 1.82 26.39
N ASP A 111 -2.78 1.86 26.73
CA ASP A 111 -3.25 2.07 28.11
C ASP A 111 -2.60 3.31 28.77
N GLY A 112 -2.41 4.38 27.99
CA GLY A 112 -1.82 5.62 28.45
C GLY A 112 -0.30 5.64 28.53
N ALA A 113 0.36 4.52 28.22
CA ALA A 113 1.81 4.42 28.23
C ALA A 113 2.39 4.48 26.80
N LEU A 114 3.53 5.16 26.67
CA LEU A 114 4.29 5.23 25.42
C LEU A 114 5.34 4.11 25.42
N ILE A 115 5.14 3.11 24.57
CA ILE A 115 6.03 1.95 24.45
C ILE A 115 6.93 2.18 23.22
N PRO A 116 8.27 2.27 23.38
CA PRO A 116 9.15 2.62 22.26
C PRO A 116 9.11 1.59 21.13
N LEU A 117 9.07 2.09 19.89
CA LEU A 117 9.16 1.29 18.67
C LEU A 117 10.47 1.56 17.91
N GLY A 118 11.22 2.60 18.28
CA GLY A 118 12.49 2.97 17.67
C GLY A 118 12.57 4.44 17.29
N GLU A 119 13.58 4.80 16.54
CA GLU A 119 13.83 6.17 16.09
C GLU A 119 14.05 6.22 14.60
N SER A 120 13.49 7.21 13.94
CA SER A 120 13.74 7.46 12.52
C SER A 120 15.00 8.31 12.34
N GLY A 121 15.65 8.18 11.19
CA GLY A 121 16.63 9.13 10.74
C GLY A 121 15.98 10.40 10.17
N PRO A 122 16.77 11.28 9.55
CA PRO A 122 16.26 12.53 9.00
C PRO A 122 15.48 12.38 7.69
N ASP A 123 15.44 11.18 7.12
CA ASP A 123 14.69 10.94 5.89
C ASP A 123 13.19 10.97 6.17
N ARG A 124 12.47 11.80 5.42
CA ARG A 124 11.04 12.03 5.60
C ARG A 124 10.24 11.20 4.62
N ALA A 125 9.11 10.67 5.07
CA ALA A 125 8.15 10.08 4.14
C ALA A 125 7.63 11.13 3.15
N UNK A 126 7.27 10.86 1.94
CA UNK A 126 6.75 11.64 1.01
C UNK A 126 5.36 11.68 1.13
N GLY A 127 4.94 12.44 1.89
CA GLY A 127 3.54 12.64 2.17
C GLY A 127 3.06 14.04 1.83
N GLY A 128 1.75 14.17 1.76
CA GLY A 128 1.11 15.44 1.45
C GLY A 128 -0.40 15.29 1.39
N ARG A 129 -1.06 16.19 0.65
CA ARG A 129 -2.53 16.21 0.55
C ARG A 129 -2.99 16.55 -0.86
N LEU A 130 -4.16 16.03 -1.26
CA LEU A 130 -4.81 16.42 -2.50
C LEU A 130 -5.18 17.90 -2.44
N LEU A 131 -4.91 18.63 -3.50
CA LEU A 131 -5.35 20.02 -3.69
C LEU A 131 -6.68 20.10 -4.42
N UNK A 132 -6.97 19.11 -5.32
CA UNK A 132 -8.16 19.01 -6.05
C UNK A 132 -8.84 17.75 -5.66
N PRO A 133 -10.13 17.70 -5.74
CA PRO A 133 -10.76 16.40 -5.60
C PRO A 133 -10.37 15.42 -6.71
N LEU A 134 -10.27 14.14 -6.37
CA LEU A 134 -10.03 13.08 -7.35
C LEU A 134 -11.36 12.35 -7.60
N ALA A 135 -11.82 12.36 -8.83
CA ALA A 135 -13.12 11.81 -9.21
C ALA A 135 -13.22 10.30 -8.93
N PRO A 136 -14.43 9.79 -8.69
CA PRO A 136 -14.65 8.34 -8.59
C PRO A 136 -14.15 7.58 -9.81
N SER A 137 -13.73 6.33 -9.59
CA SER A 137 -13.26 5.43 -10.64
C SER A 137 -13.70 4.00 -10.35
N ARG A 138 -14.00 3.25 -11.40
CA ARG A 138 -14.29 1.82 -11.26
C ARG A 138 -13.01 0.97 -11.10
N GLY A 139 -11.84 1.56 -11.35
CA GLY A 139 -10.55 0.88 -11.21
C GLY A 139 -10.34 -0.27 -12.18
N LEU A 140 -11.03 -0.27 -13.31
CA LEU A 140 -11.04 -1.41 -14.23
C LEU A 140 -9.98 -1.31 -15.33
N ARG A 141 -9.40 -0.14 -15.51
CA ARG A 141 -8.47 0.09 -16.62
C ARG A 141 -7.52 1.24 -16.30
N PHE A 142 -6.47 1.33 -17.09
CA PHE A 142 -5.57 2.48 -17.07
C PHE A 142 -6.32 3.75 -17.52
N GLU A 143 -6.13 4.83 -16.79
CA GLU A 143 -6.80 6.11 -17.03
C GLU A 143 -5.76 7.17 -17.43
N PRO A 144 -5.45 7.28 -18.72
CA PRO A 144 -4.32 8.13 -19.17
C PRO A 144 -4.51 9.62 -18.93
N ALA A 145 -5.75 10.09 -18.86
CA ALA A 145 -6.08 11.53 -18.65
C ALA A 145 -6.39 11.89 -17.19
N ALA A 146 -6.57 10.89 -16.35
CA ALA A 146 -6.87 11.18 -14.92
C ALA A 146 -5.65 11.80 -14.21
N UNK A 147 -5.80 12.82 -13.31
CA UNK A 147 -4.78 13.54 -12.64
C UNK A 147 -5.04 13.50 -11.15
N UNK A 148 -4.03 13.38 -10.28
CA UNK A 148 -3.97 13.56 -8.95
C UNK A 148 -3.18 14.78 -8.78
N HIS A 149 -3.68 15.80 -8.15
CA HIS A 149 -2.97 17.06 -7.85
C HIS A 149 -2.63 17.13 -6.35
N UNK A 150 -1.42 16.86 -5.92
CA UNK A 150 -0.97 16.72 -4.69
C UNK A 150 -0.13 17.84 -4.36
N ARG A 151 -0.05 18.28 -3.08
CA ARG A 151 1.05 19.13 -2.53
C ARG A 151 1.76 18.33 -1.46
N LEU A 152 3.06 18.21 -1.59
CA LEU A 152 3.89 17.52 -0.60
C LEU A 152 4.13 18.42 0.63
N ASP A 153 4.35 17.76 1.77
CA ASP A 153 4.64 18.45 3.04
C ASP A 153 6.02 19.12 3.02
N HIS A 154 6.91 18.66 2.14
CA HIS A 154 8.21 19.28 1.93
C HIS A 154 8.66 19.10 0.48
N GLU A 155 9.53 19.97 0.00
CA GLU A 155 9.90 20.04 -1.42
C GLU A 155 10.95 19.03 -1.88
N ALA A 156 11.70 18.45 -0.95
CA ALA A 156 12.88 17.66 -1.30
C ALA A 156 12.62 16.40 -2.13
N PRO A 157 11.60 15.56 -1.85
CA PRO A 157 11.40 14.38 -2.69
C PRO A 157 10.84 14.75 -4.05
N THR A 158 11.31 14.05 -5.08
CA THR A 158 10.80 14.19 -6.44
C THR A 158 10.13 12.91 -6.90
N PHE A 159 9.05 13.04 -7.65
CA PHE A 159 8.44 11.90 -8.33
C PHE A 159 9.11 11.69 -9.69
N GLU A 160 9.19 10.44 -10.10
CA GLU A 160 9.73 10.06 -11.40
C GLU A 160 8.64 9.33 -12.20
N PRO A 161 8.63 9.47 -13.53
CA PRO A 161 7.67 8.72 -14.34
C PRO A 161 8.00 7.23 -14.34
N ALA A 162 7.00 6.41 -14.63
CA ALA A 162 7.15 4.96 -14.66
C ALA A 162 6.71 4.40 -16.01
N THR A 163 7.45 3.42 -16.51
CA THR A 163 7.06 2.67 -17.70
C THR A 163 5.89 1.74 -17.39
N THR A 164 5.20 1.27 -18.43
CA THR A 164 4.13 0.28 -18.26
C THR A 164 4.64 -0.98 -17.54
N THR A 165 5.86 -1.39 -17.85
CA THR A 165 6.49 -2.55 -17.18
C THR A 165 6.68 -2.28 -15.69
N ALA A 166 7.17 -1.09 -15.32
CA ALA A 166 7.35 -0.73 -13.92
C ALA A 166 6.01 -0.66 -13.17
N LEU A 167 4.97 -0.13 -13.82
CA LEU A 167 3.62 -0.11 -13.23
C LEU A 167 3.10 -1.54 -13.00
N ALA A 168 3.32 -2.43 -13.97
CA ALA A 168 2.91 -3.83 -13.84
C ALA A 168 3.62 -4.52 -12.67
N GLN A 169 4.84 -4.09 -12.35
CA GLN A 169 5.64 -4.61 -11.23
C GLN A 169 5.39 -3.89 -9.89
N GLY A 170 4.45 -2.97 -9.86
CA GLY A 170 4.06 -2.29 -8.62
C GLY A 170 4.77 -0.97 -8.29
N UNK A 171 5.41 -0.34 -9.08
CA UNK A 171 6.11 0.85 -8.86
C UNK A 171 5.22 2.06 -8.83
N UNK A 172 5.63 3.24 -8.17
CA UNK A 172 4.94 4.44 -8.16
C UNK A 172 3.59 4.40 -7.50
N ARG A 173 3.63 3.74 -6.36
CA ARG A 173 2.39 3.66 -5.57
C ARG A 173 2.22 4.80 -4.56
N UNK A 174 1.08 5.35 -4.41
CA UNK A 174 0.65 6.34 -3.56
C UNK A 174 -0.56 5.87 -2.86
N LEU A 175 -0.61 5.99 -1.55
CA LEU A 175 -1.82 5.75 -0.75
C LEU A 175 -2.59 7.06 -0.59
N VAL A 176 -3.74 7.16 -1.24
CA VAL A 176 -4.61 8.34 -1.19
C VAL A 176 -5.85 7.98 -0.38
N GLY A 177 -5.96 8.55 0.76
CA GLY A 177 -6.92 8.01 1.74
C GLY A 177 -6.59 6.52 2.02
N UNK A 178 -7.35 5.61 1.65
CA UNK A 178 -7.16 4.29 1.70
C UNK A 178 -7.09 3.63 0.46
N GLU A 179 -7.09 4.33 -0.63
CA GLU A 179 -6.93 3.79 -1.99
C GLU A 179 -5.47 3.73 -2.41
N ILE A 180 -5.04 2.60 -2.95
CA ILE A 180 -3.71 2.50 -3.57
C ILE A 180 -3.85 2.86 -5.05
N ILE A 181 -3.09 3.87 -5.47
CA ILE A 181 -3.07 4.40 -6.83
C ILE A 181 -1.65 4.31 -7.36
N GLN A 182 -1.50 3.96 -8.63
CA GLN A 182 -0.22 4.07 -9.34
C GLN A 182 -0.34 5.15 -10.41
N PHE A 183 0.77 5.80 -10.73
CA PHE A 183 0.81 6.84 -11.76
C PHE A 183 1.96 6.59 -12.74
N ALA A 184 1.75 6.95 -14.00
CA ALA A 184 2.75 6.74 -15.05
C ALA A 184 3.61 7.97 -15.30
N ARG A 185 3.04 9.17 -15.14
CA ARG A 185 3.71 10.43 -15.47
C ARG A 185 3.55 11.43 -14.34
N CYS A 186 4.48 12.37 -14.25
CA CYS A 186 4.45 13.39 -13.21
C CYS A 186 4.96 14.71 -13.75
N GLU A 187 4.45 15.79 -13.19
CA GLU A 187 4.83 17.16 -13.53
C GLU A 187 4.98 17.97 -12.24
N ALA A 188 6.15 18.52 -12.02
CA ALA A 188 6.39 19.43 -10.89
C ALA A 188 5.86 20.82 -11.25
N LEU A 189 5.06 21.40 -10.36
CA LEU A 189 4.48 22.73 -10.54
C LEU A 189 5.16 23.79 -9.67
N GLY A 190 6.12 23.40 -8.83
CA GLY A 190 6.80 24.27 -7.90
C GLY A 190 6.13 24.33 -6.53
N GLU A 191 6.88 24.74 -5.52
CA GLU A 191 6.39 24.88 -4.14
C GLU A 191 5.77 23.59 -3.58
N GLY A 192 6.38 22.44 -3.90
CA GLY A 192 5.91 21.13 -3.45
C GLY A 192 4.68 20.62 -4.19
N GLU A 193 4.16 21.35 -5.16
CA GLU A 193 3.00 20.90 -5.92
C GLU A 193 3.38 19.99 -7.08
N TRP A 194 2.59 18.95 -7.25
CA TRP A 194 2.78 17.94 -8.29
C TRP A 194 1.45 17.57 -8.94
N ARG A 195 1.53 17.31 -10.22
CA ARG A 195 0.43 16.70 -10.96
C ARG A 195 0.89 15.32 -11.44
N LEU A 196 0.16 14.29 -11.01
CA LEU A 196 0.47 12.90 -11.36
C LEU A 196 -0.59 12.40 -12.33
N PHE A 197 -0.16 11.85 -13.46
CA PHE A 197 -1.05 11.48 -14.57
C PHE A 197 -0.93 10.00 -14.91
N GLY A 198 -1.93 9.52 -15.67
CA GLY A 198 -1.93 8.15 -16.12
C GLY A 198 -2.09 7.23 -14.94
N LEU A 199 -3.30 7.19 -14.40
CA LEU A 199 -3.56 6.53 -13.13
C LEU A 199 -4.04 5.09 -13.31
N LEU A 200 -3.56 4.21 -12.46
CA LEU A 200 -4.17 2.92 -12.17
C LEU A 200 -4.80 3.03 -10.79
N ARG A 201 -6.13 2.98 -10.75
CA ARG A 201 -6.94 3.21 -9.57
C ARG A 201 -7.27 1.90 -8.86
N GLY A 202 -7.54 1.96 -7.57
CA GLY A 202 -8.04 0.84 -6.78
C GLY A 202 -7.13 -0.36 -6.71
N ARG A 203 -5.80 -0.15 -6.70
CA ARG A 203 -4.83 -1.24 -6.69
C ARG A 203 -4.86 -2.01 -5.36
N GLY A 204 -4.43 -3.27 -5.39
CA GLY A 204 -4.38 -4.12 -4.19
C GLY A 204 -5.75 -4.43 -3.60
N GLY A 205 -6.82 -4.36 -4.37
CA GLY A 205 -8.17 -4.64 -3.88
C GLY A 205 -8.86 -3.42 -3.28
N THR A 206 -8.28 -2.24 -3.41
CA THR A 206 -8.87 -1.00 -2.88
C THR A 206 -9.90 -0.34 -3.82
N UNK A 207 -10.36 -0.94 -4.63
CA UNK A 207 -11.32 -0.61 -5.49
C UNK A 207 -12.47 0.11 -4.96
N HIS A 208 -12.94 -0.35 -3.76
CA HIS A 208 -14.11 0.28 -3.11
C HIS A 208 -13.87 1.75 -2.71
N HIS A 209 -12.66 2.12 -2.38
CA HIS A 209 -12.29 3.53 -2.14
C HIS A 209 -12.27 4.34 -3.44
N ALA A 210 -11.83 3.72 -4.54
CA ALA A 210 -11.83 4.38 -5.85
C ALA A 210 -13.25 4.74 -6.30
N LEU A 211 -14.23 3.88 -6.02
CA LEU A 211 -15.64 4.10 -6.41
C LEU A 211 -16.23 5.37 -5.78
N VAL A 212 -15.74 5.77 -4.62
CA VAL A 212 -16.22 6.97 -3.91
C VAL A 212 -15.49 8.23 -4.41
N GLY A 213 -14.23 8.08 -4.82
CA GLY A 213 -13.35 9.22 -5.10
C GLY A 213 -12.83 9.86 -3.82
N HIS A 214 -12.12 10.97 -3.96
CA HIS A 214 -11.49 11.63 -2.81
C HIS A 214 -11.68 13.14 -2.87
N SER A 215 -11.99 13.74 -1.73
CA SER A 215 -12.11 15.19 -1.62
C SER A 215 -10.71 15.85 -1.55
N ALA A 216 -10.67 17.14 -1.81
CA ALA A 216 -9.50 17.96 -1.51
C ALA A 216 -9.15 17.81 -0.03
N GLY A 217 -7.86 17.84 0.28
CA GLY A 217 -7.38 17.65 1.65
C GLY A 217 -7.12 16.19 2.04
N THR A 218 -7.56 15.22 1.23
CA THR A 218 -7.30 13.80 1.52
C THR A 218 -5.78 13.54 1.59
N PRO A 219 -5.29 12.88 2.65
CA PRO A 219 -3.86 12.57 2.74
C PRO A 219 -3.39 11.66 1.61
N ALA A 220 -2.19 11.93 1.12
CA ALA A 220 -1.54 11.14 0.07
C ALA A 220 -0.12 10.83 0.52
N THR A 221 0.27 9.57 0.47
CA THR A 221 1.57 9.11 0.96
C THR A 221 2.21 8.16 -0.05
N ALA A 222 3.44 8.42 -0.44
CA ALA A 222 4.18 7.53 -1.32
C ALA A 222 4.50 6.22 -0.56
N LEU A 223 4.28 5.08 -1.22
CA LEU A 223 4.55 3.77 -0.65
C LEU A 223 5.92 3.30 -1.13
N ASP A 224 6.95 3.74 -0.45
CA ASP A 224 8.35 3.48 -0.81
C ASP A 224 9.18 3.15 0.44
N GLU A 225 10.50 3.03 0.26
CA GLU A 225 11.43 2.62 1.29
C GLU A 225 11.56 3.59 2.46
N ARG A 226 10.99 4.78 2.36
CA ARG A 226 11.00 5.76 3.46
C ARG A 226 9.93 5.48 4.52
N LEU A 227 9.04 4.53 4.26
CA LEU A 227 8.05 4.12 5.25
C LEU A 227 8.69 3.26 6.34
N TRP A 228 8.23 3.44 7.56
CA TRP A 228 8.67 2.64 8.70
C TRP A 228 7.76 1.42 8.83
N ALA A 229 8.31 0.21 8.61
CA ALA A 229 7.55 -1.03 8.81
C ALA A 229 7.45 -1.32 10.31
N LEU A 230 6.23 -1.53 10.79
CA LEU A 230 6.01 -1.83 12.20
C LEU A 230 6.13 -3.33 12.47
N UNK A 231 6.87 -3.60 13.20
CA UNK A 231 7.19 -4.90 13.47
C UNK A 231 6.00 -5.69 13.71
N GLY A 232 6.14 -6.97 13.36
CA GLY A 232 5.06 -7.92 13.45
C GLY A 232 4.76 -8.45 14.85
N ASP A 233 5.71 -8.36 15.72
CA ASP A 233 5.59 -8.83 17.10
C ASP A 233 4.84 -7.86 18.03
N VAL A 234 4.57 -6.64 17.57
CA VAL A 234 3.77 -5.67 18.32
C VAL A 234 2.29 -5.89 17.99
N GLU A 235 1.50 -6.19 18.99
CA GLU A 235 0.05 -6.34 18.82
C GLU A 235 -0.64 -4.98 18.84
N PHE A 236 -1.45 -4.70 17.84
CA PHE A 236 -2.29 -3.50 17.74
C PHE A 236 -3.75 -3.92 17.77
N ASP A 237 -4.51 -3.23 18.58
CA ASP A 237 -5.98 -3.36 18.66
C ASP A 237 -6.66 -2.06 18.25
N ALA A 238 -7.94 -2.05 18.31
CA ALA A 238 -8.71 -0.85 17.93
C ALA A 238 -8.40 0.41 18.76
N UNK A 239 -7.85 0.25 19.68
CA UNK A 239 -7.51 1.29 20.55
C UNK A 239 -6.14 1.74 20.47
N SER A 240 -5.46 1.00 19.93
CA SER A 240 -4.03 1.33 19.82
C SER A 240 -3.78 2.55 18.93
N ARG A 241 -2.88 3.42 19.36
CA ARG A 241 -2.45 4.58 18.58
C ARG A 241 -0.92 4.64 18.55
N LEU A 242 -0.40 5.34 17.55
CA LEU A 242 1.02 5.64 17.44
C LEU A 242 1.28 7.08 17.83
N ALA A 243 2.48 7.33 18.31
CA ALA A 243 2.93 8.68 18.66
C ALA A 243 4.33 8.94 18.15
N UNK A 244 4.75 10.09 17.59
CA UNK A 244 5.93 10.48 17.14
C UNK A 244 6.34 11.56 17.98
N ILE A 245 7.55 11.71 18.34
CA ILE A 245 8.13 12.87 19.08
C ILE A 245 9.48 13.22 18.45
N GLY A 246 9.53 14.36 17.87
CA GLY A 246 10.76 14.92 17.31
C GLY A 246 11.32 16.05 18.16
N UNK A 247 12.21 16.45 17.66
CA UNK A 247 12.89 17.42 18.32
C UNK A 247 12.27 18.74 18.50
N ALA A 248 11.40 19.08 17.66
CA ALA A 248 10.66 20.35 17.74
C ALA A 248 9.22 20.17 18.25
N ASP A 249 8.84 18.97 18.65
CA ASP A 249 7.48 18.67 19.11
C ASP A 249 7.35 18.97 20.61
N ASP A 250 6.52 19.94 20.96
CA ASP A 250 6.20 20.25 22.37
C ASP A 250 5.37 19.15 23.02
N GLU A 251 4.57 18.44 22.22
CA GLU A 251 3.74 17.30 22.63
C GLU A 251 3.79 16.21 21.59
N PRO A 252 3.54 14.95 21.97
CA PRO A 252 3.51 13.86 20.98
C PRO A 252 2.48 14.11 19.89
N VAL A 253 2.85 13.75 18.65
CA VAL A 253 1.94 13.74 17.50
C VAL A 253 1.34 12.35 17.38
N TYR A 254 0.03 12.24 17.42
CA TYR A 254 -0.67 10.96 17.45
C TYR A 254 -1.27 10.58 16.09
N ALA A 255 -1.34 9.28 15.81
CA ALA A 255 -2.05 8.74 14.64
C ALA A 255 -2.73 7.42 15.02
N THR A 256 -3.93 7.21 14.48
CA THR A 256 -4.58 5.90 14.50
C THR A 256 -4.08 5.05 13.33
N LEU A 257 -4.14 3.73 13.47
CA LEU A 257 -3.75 2.82 12.40
C LEU A 257 -4.92 2.68 11.41
N GLU A 258 -4.82 3.37 10.27
CA GLU A 258 -5.84 3.37 9.22
C GLU A 258 -5.85 2.03 8.46
N GLY A 259 -6.98 1.65 7.88
CA GLY A 259 -7.09 0.47 7.03
C GLY A 259 -7.04 -0.84 7.79
N SER A 260 -7.50 -0.87 9.02
CA SER A 260 -7.54 -2.08 9.85
C SER A 260 -8.17 -3.24 9.10
N GLY A 261 -7.53 -4.39 9.14
CA GLY A 261 -7.98 -5.62 8.48
C GLY A 261 -7.64 -5.71 7.00
N SER A 262 -7.10 -4.67 6.38
CA SER A 262 -6.85 -4.65 4.92
C SER A 262 -5.90 -5.75 4.46
N THR A 263 -4.87 -6.07 5.23
CA THR A 263 -3.89 -7.10 4.85
C THR A 263 -4.54 -8.48 4.69
N ARG A 264 -5.50 -8.80 5.55
CA ARG A 264 -6.16 -10.12 5.61
C ARG A 264 -7.45 -10.20 4.79
N ARG A 265 -7.90 -9.07 4.24
CA ARG A 265 -9.17 -9.04 3.49
C ARG A 265 -8.97 -9.61 2.09
N PRO A 266 -9.78 -10.63 1.70
CA PRO A 266 -9.72 -11.13 0.32
C PRO A 266 -10.08 -10.04 -0.68
N LEU A 267 -9.59 -10.16 -1.91
CA LEU A 267 -9.98 -9.25 -2.97
C LEU A 267 -11.42 -9.52 -3.38
N SER A 268 -12.16 -8.45 -3.67
CA SER A 268 -13.51 -8.57 -4.23
C SER A 268 -13.44 -9.27 -5.59
N PRO A 269 -14.36 -10.19 -5.89
CA PRO A 269 -14.47 -10.72 -7.25
C PRO A 269 -14.69 -9.61 -8.28
N VAL A 270 -14.47 -9.91 -9.57
CA VAL A 270 -14.63 -8.95 -10.67
C VAL A 270 -15.36 -9.59 -11.84
N HIS A 271 -15.66 -8.81 -12.85
CA HIS A 271 -16.28 -9.24 -14.11
C HIS A 271 -17.58 -10.01 -13.87
N PRO A 272 -18.59 -9.36 -13.24
CA PRO A 272 -19.87 -10.04 -13.03
C PRO A 272 -20.54 -10.32 -14.36
N ARG A 273 -21.14 -11.49 -14.48
CA ARG A 273 -21.89 -11.93 -15.66
C ARG A 273 -23.21 -12.51 -15.24
N GLN A 274 -24.24 -12.31 -16.06
CA GLN A 274 -25.56 -12.91 -15.84
C GLN A 274 -26.06 -13.56 -17.13
N ARG A 275 -26.79 -14.65 -16.99
CA ARG A 275 -27.39 -15.38 -18.08
C ARG A 275 -28.74 -15.92 -17.65
N TYR A 276 -29.72 -15.85 -18.55
CA TYR A 276 -31.06 -16.44 -18.35
C TYR A 276 -31.16 -17.68 -19.24
N PRO A 277 -31.06 -18.88 -18.64
CA PRO A 277 -31.18 -20.13 -19.42
C PRO A 277 -32.58 -20.28 -20.03
N ARG A 278 -32.67 -21.03 -21.15
CA ARG A 278 -33.96 -21.27 -21.83
C ARG A 278 -34.97 -22.00 -20.95
N GLU A 279 -34.51 -22.85 -20.08
CA GLU A 279 -35.31 -23.62 -19.11
C GLU A 279 -35.73 -22.78 -17.89
N GLY A 280 -35.39 -21.52 -17.89
CA GLY A 280 -35.74 -20.59 -16.82
C GLY A 280 -34.65 -20.48 -15.76
N GLY A 281 -34.83 -19.55 -14.82
CA GLY A 281 -33.88 -19.30 -13.78
C GLY A 281 -32.90 -18.18 -14.13
N LEU A 282 -31.88 -18.04 -13.33
CA LEU A 282 -30.82 -17.00 -13.48
C LEU A 282 -29.49 -17.61 -13.09
N GLU A 283 -28.52 -17.51 -13.99
CA GLU A 283 -27.13 -17.88 -13.71
C GLU A 283 -26.29 -16.62 -13.52
N LEU A 284 -25.56 -16.58 -12.44
CA LEU A 284 -24.61 -15.52 -12.11
C LEU A 284 -23.22 -16.11 -12.04
N SER A 285 -22.23 -15.39 -12.57
CA SER A 285 -20.83 -15.80 -12.47
C SER A 285 -19.92 -14.60 -12.36
N TRP A 286 -18.71 -14.85 -11.89
CA TRP A 286 -17.72 -13.81 -11.64
C TRP A 286 -16.32 -14.39 -11.80
N THR A 287 -15.31 -13.53 -11.77
CA THR A 287 -13.92 -13.94 -11.82
C THR A 287 -13.29 -13.80 -10.44
N ARG A 288 -12.66 -14.87 -9.96
CA ARG A 288 -11.92 -14.89 -8.69
C ARG A 288 -10.67 -14.00 -8.79
N ARG A 289 -10.33 -13.35 -7.68
CA ARG A 289 -9.01 -12.74 -7.50
C ARG A 289 -8.38 -13.28 -6.23
N ALA A 290 -7.05 -13.28 -6.17
CA ALA A 290 -6.29 -13.71 -5.01
C ALA A 290 -5.50 -12.55 -4.40
N ARG A 291 -5.35 -12.54 -3.08
CA ARG A 291 -4.48 -11.58 -2.39
C ARG A 291 -3.02 -11.78 -2.85
N GLY A 292 -2.21 -10.74 -2.75
CA GLY A 292 -0.77 -10.80 -3.02
C GLY A 292 -0.40 -10.73 -4.49
N GLY A 293 -1.35 -10.70 -5.40
CA GLY A 293 -1.08 -10.64 -6.84
C GLY A 293 -1.01 -9.20 -7.35
N TRP A 294 0.18 -8.62 -7.38
CA TRP A 294 0.41 -7.30 -8.00
C TRP A 294 0.81 -7.42 -9.48
N UNK A 295 1.26 -8.42 -9.75
CA UNK A 295 1.69 -8.60 -11.04
C UNK A 295 0.56 -8.96 -11.91
N TRP A 296 0.75 -8.53 -13.08
CA TRP A 296 -0.15 -8.96 -14.15
C TRP A 296 0.41 -10.24 -14.76
N LEU A 297 -0.16 -11.35 -14.39
CA LEU A 297 0.20 -12.66 -14.93
C LEU A 297 -0.67 -12.97 -16.13
N ASN A 298 -0.04 -13.25 -17.26
CA ASN A 298 -0.73 -13.65 -18.48
C ASN A 298 -0.96 -15.16 -18.48
N GLU A 299 -2.21 -15.56 -18.71
CA GLU A 299 -2.59 -16.96 -18.90
C GLU A 299 -2.23 -17.91 -17.75
N VAL A 300 -2.07 -17.36 -16.53
CA VAL A 300 -1.80 -18.15 -15.35
C VAL A 300 -2.93 -18.00 -14.36
N GLU A 301 -3.48 -19.11 -13.91
CA GLU A 301 -4.48 -19.08 -12.85
C GLU A 301 -3.84 -18.64 -11.54
N GLN A 302 -4.42 -17.64 -10.89
CA GLN A 302 -3.92 -17.16 -9.61
C GLN A 302 -4.12 -18.24 -8.54
N PRO A 303 -3.08 -18.58 -7.76
CA PRO A 303 -3.25 -19.54 -6.69
C PRO A 303 -4.28 -19.07 -5.67
N LEU A 304 -5.02 -20.00 -5.09
CA LEU A 304 -5.91 -19.67 -3.99
C LEU A 304 -5.06 -19.42 -2.74
N VAL A 305 -5.12 -18.21 -2.23
CA VAL A 305 -4.37 -17.83 -1.02
C VAL A 305 -5.18 -18.16 0.23
N GLU A 306 -6.50 -18.14 0.10
CA GLU A 306 -7.40 -18.48 1.21
C GLU A 306 -7.44 -19.99 1.43
N GLN A 307 -7.84 -20.42 2.62
CA GLN A 307 -7.92 -21.84 2.98
C GLN A 307 -8.89 -22.61 2.07
N ASP A 308 -10.04 -22.00 1.78
CA ASP A 308 -11.07 -22.58 0.91
C ASP A 308 -11.60 -21.53 -0.06
N GLU A 309 -12.05 -21.97 -1.23
CA GLU A 309 -12.76 -21.10 -2.17
C GLU A 309 -14.24 -21.07 -1.83
N ILE A 310 -14.68 -20.07 -1.09
CA ILE A 310 -16.07 -19.92 -0.64
C ILE A 310 -16.57 -18.52 -0.94
N TYR A 311 -17.79 -18.46 -1.47
CA TYR A 311 -18.48 -17.19 -1.76
C TYR A 311 -19.77 -17.12 -1.00
N GLU A 312 -20.11 -15.91 -0.54
CA GLU A 312 -21.40 -15.58 0.02
C GLU A 312 -22.12 -14.70 -0.99
N ILE A 313 -23.33 -15.11 -1.41
CA ILE A 313 -24.17 -14.38 -2.37
C ILE A 313 -25.34 -13.81 -1.58
N GLY A 314 -25.56 -12.56 -1.69
CA GLY A 314 -26.65 -11.93 -0.93
C GLY A 314 -27.60 -11.10 -1.79
N UNK A 315 -28.82 -10.84 -1.46
CA UNK A 315 -29.80 -10.07 -1.98
C UNK A 315 -30.07 -8.99 -1.03
N GLY A 316 -30.17 -7.84 -1.35
CA GLY A 316 -30.39 -6.68 -0.47
C GLY A 316 -29.10 -5.97 -0.08
N GLU A 317 -29.17 -5.15 0.93
CA GLU A 317 -27.98 -4.44 1.37
C GLU A 317 -26.94 -5.37 1.99
N PRO A 318 -25.65 -5.26 1.60
CA PRO A 318 -24.60 -6.15 2.13
C PRO A 318 -24.42 -6.10 3.66
N ALA A 319 -24.78 -4.96 4.29
CA ALA A 319 -24.69 -4.83 5.75
C ALA A 319 -25.81 -5.57 6.48
N LYS A 320 -26.97 -5.72 5.80
CA LYS A 320 -28.15 -6.38 6.36
C LYS A 320 -28.88 -7.12 5.26
N PRO A 321 -28.33 -8.23 4.77
CA PRO A 321 -28.93 -8.93 3.64
C PRO A 321 -30.25 -9.58 4.01
N GLU A 322 -31.22 -9.56 3.06
CA GLU A 322 -32.49 -10.21 3.21
C GLU A 322 -32.41 -11.72 2.99
N ARG A 323 -31.52 -12.14 2.11
CA ARG A 323 -31.21 -13.56 1.86
C ARG A 323 -29.73 -13.74 1.60
N ILE A 324 -29.21 -14.91 2.03
CA ILE A 324 -27.82 -15.30 1.82
C ILE A 324 -27.77 -16.75 1.32
N TRP A 325 -26.90 -16.96 0.32
CA TRP A 325 -26.56 -18.31 -0.18
C TRP A 325 -25.04 -18.43 -0.19
N THR A 326 -24.54 -19.65 -0.28
CA THR A 326 -23.10 -19.92 -0.40
C THR A 326 -22.81 -20.72 -1.66
N SER A 327 -21.61 -20.55 -2.20
CA SER A 327 -21.11 -21.34 -3.33
C SER A 327 -19.60 -21.61 -3.11
N ASP A 328 -19.16 -22.78 -3.53
CA ASP A 328 -17.74 -23.17 -3.54
C ASP A 328 -17.11 -22.99 -4.93
N GLN A 329 -17.82 -22.30 -5.83
CA GLN A 329 -17.38 -22.04 -7.19
C GLN A 329 -17.71 -20.60 -7.56
N PRO A 330 -17.01 -19.98 -8.54
CA PRO A 330 -17.28 -18.59 -8.92
C PRO A 330 -18.53 -18.46 -9.80
N ARG A 331 -19.61 -19.10 -9.38
CA ARG A 331 -20.92 -19.08 -10.02
C ARG A 331 -22.02 -19.42 -9.03
N PHE A 332 -23.24 -19.04 -9.40
CA PHE A 332 -24.42 -19.31 -8.57
C PHE A 332 -25.66 -19.40 -9.47
N UNK A 333 -26.47 -20.07 -9.24
CA UNK A 333 -27.56 -20.27 -10.02
C UNK A 333 -28.79 -20.24 -9.24
N LEU A 334 -29.75 -19.64 -9.60
CA LEU A 334 -31.15 -19.82 -9.26
C LEU A 334 -31.78 -20.69 -10.35
N GLY A 335 -31.83 -21.98 -10.07
CA GLY A 335 -31.93 -23.00 -11.11
C GLY A 335 -33.27 -23.19 -11.76
N SER A 336 -34.33 -22.47 -11.35
CA SER A 336 -35.65 -22.59 -11.99
C SER A 336 -36.34 -21.22 -12.09
N ALA A 337 -37.33 -21.14 -12.99
CA ALA A 337 -38.18 -19.95 -13.11
C ALA A 337 -38.93 -19.68 -11.80
N ALA A 338 -39.36 -20.72 -11.10
CA ALA A 338 -40.02 -20.58 -9.80
C ALA A 338 -39.10 -19.99 -8.73
N SER A 339 -37.88 -20.49 -8.64
CA SER A 339 -36.89 -19.95 -7.71
C SER A 339 -36.59 -18.50 -7.97
N LEU A 340 -36.48 -18.12 -9.25
CA LEU A 340 -36.24 -16.72 -9.64
C LEU A 340 -37.44 -15.85 -9.31
N ALA A 341 -38.67 -16.36 -9.59
CA ALA A 341 -39.94 -15.65 -9.31
C ALA A 341 -40.06 -15.39 -7.79
N ASP A 342 -39.72 -16.36 -6.94
CA ASP A 342 -39.76 -16.19 -5.49
C ASP A 342 -38.82 -15.10 -5.02
N VAL A 343 -37.68 -15.10 -5.56
CA VAL A 343 -36.68 -14.07 -5.21
C VAL A 343 -37.09 -12.68 -5.72
N UNK A 344 -37.48 -12.63 -6.80
CA UNK A 344 -37.92 -11.52 -7.41
C UNK A 344 -39.04 -10.93 -6.73
N ALA A 345 -40.11 -11.74 -6.26
CA ALA A 345 -41.23 -11.28 -5.46
C ALA A 345 -40.88 -10.76 -4.08
N ALA A 346 -39.92 -11.42 -3.50
CA ALA A 346 -39.41 -10.99 -2.20
C ALA A 346 -38.61 -9.67 -2.24
N UNK A 347 -37.83 -9.22 -3.22
CA UNK A 347 -37.27 -8.41 -3.35
C UNK A 347 -37.23 -7.86 -4.39
N PRO A 348 -38.15 -7.20 -4.90
CA PRO A 348 -38.06 -6.53 -6.19
C PRO A 348 -37.09 -5.34 -6.17
N GLY A 349 -36.34 -5.22 -7.23
CA GLY A 349 -35.36 -4.11 -7.37
C GLY A 349 -34.14 -4.17 -6.46
N GLN A 350 -34.02 -5.19 -5.64
CA GLN A 350 -32.89 -5.30 -4.70
C GLN A 350 -31.60 -5.74 -5.41
N PRO A 351 -30.45 -5.25 -4.95
CA PRO A 351 -29.18 -5.70 -5.52
C PRO A 351 -28.85 -7.13 -5.10
N VAL A 352 -28.29 -7.87 -6.04
CA VAL A 352 -27.67 -9.17 -5.78
C VAL A 352 -26.18 -8.97 -5.86
N TRP A 353 -25.47 -9.42 -4.83
CA TRP A 353 -24.02 -9.23 -4.72
C TRP A 353 -23.32 -10.52 -4.30
N VAL A 354 -22.00 -10.53 -4.46
CA VAL A 354 -21.13 -11.64 -4.02
C VAL A 354 -19.90 -11.08 -3.30
N ARG A 355 -19.43 -11.85 -2.32
CA ARG A 355 -18.14 -11.57 -1.68
C ARG A 355 -17.38 -12.86 -1.30
N UNK A 356 -16.15 -12.90 -1.40
CA UNK A 356 -15.38 -13.88 -1.07
C UNK A 356 -15.37 -13.97 0.33
N SER A 357 -15.49 -15.13 0.90
CA SER A 357 -15.29 -15.45 2.32
C SER A 357 -13.90 -16.03 2.48
N GLY A 358 -12.97 -15.24 2.95
CA GLY A 358 -11.59 -15.67 3.14
C GLY A 358 -11.30 -16.20 4.53
N SER A 359 -10.13 -16.73 4.69
CA SER A 359 -9.62 -17.32 5.94
C SER A 359 -9.65 -16.35 7.13
N UNK A 360 -9.52 -15.07 6.66
CA UNK A 360 -9.44 -14.12 7.69
C UNK A 360 -10.57 -13.15 7.79
N ALA A 361 -11.10 -12.93 6.72
CA ALA A 361 -12.09 -11.85 6.56
C ALA A 361 -12.96 -12.05 5.31
N ARG A 362 -13.98 -11.18 5.16
CA ARG A 362 -14.82 -11.14 3.95
C ARG A 362 -14.40 -9.96 3.08
N SER A 363 -14.49 -10.19 1.74
CA SER A 363 -14.20 -9.12 0.78
C SER A 363 -15.32 -8.05 0.68
N UNK A 364 -15.13 -7.08 0.01
CA UNK A 364 -16.08 -6.16 -0.34
C UNK A 364 -16.99 -6.83 -1.24
N PRO A 365 -18.14 -6.49 -1.21
CA PRO A 365 -19.08 -7.07 -2.15
C PRO A 365 -18.91 -6.52 -3.56
N LEU A 366 -19.30 -7.38 -4.54
CA LEU A 366 -19.40 -7.02 -5.95
C LEU A 366 -20.87 -7.08 -6.39
N UNK A 367 -21.55 -6.25 -6.76
CA UNK A 367 -22.79 -6.20 -7.23
C UNK A 367 -22.87 -7.01 -8.37
N LEU A 368 -23.55 -7.92 -8.54
CA LEU A 368 -23.76 -8.80 -9.69
C LEU A 368 -24.85 -8.26 -10.59
N THR A 369 -25.99 -7.99 -10.08
CA THR A 369 -27.16 -7.48 -10.80
C THR A 369 -28.18 -6.80 -9.87
N UNK A 370 -29.05 -6.25 -10.20
CA UNK A 370 -30.17 -5.79 -9.59
C UNK A 370 -31.29 -6.60 -10.05
N LEU A 371 -32.12 -7.02 -9.30
CA LEU A 371 -33.31 -7.76 -9.67
C LEU A 371 -34.34 -6.83 -10.37
N PRO A 372 -35.09 -7.39 -11.32
CA PRO A 372 -36.12 -6.54 -11.93
C PRO A 372 -37.10 -5.96 -10.90
N UNK A 373 -37.52 -4.87 -11.09
CA UNK A 373 -38.54 -4.30 -10.33
C UNK A 373 -39.79 -5.01 -10.66
N UNK A 374 -40.65 -5.06 -9.96
CA UNK A 374 -41.91 -5.68 -10.23
C UNK A 374 -42.66 -4.78 -11.10
N UNK A 375 -42.92 -5.20 -12.01
CA UNK A 375 -43.71 -4.46 -12.92
C UNK A 375 -45.08 -4.27 -12.44
#